data_240936ceb71c0c8ec1ca34591ae731e8
#
_entry.id   240936ceb71c0c8ec1ca34591ae731e8
#
_cell.length_a   1.000
_cell.length_b   1.000
_cell.length_c   1.000
_cell.angle_alpha   90.00
_cell.angle_beta   90.00
_cell.angle_gamma   90.00
#
_symmetry.space_group_name_H-M   'P 1'
#
loop_
_entity.id
_entity.type
_entity.pdbx_description
1 polymer ?
#
loop_
_entity_poly.entity_id
_entity_poly.type
_entity_poly.pdbx_seq_one_letter_code
_entity_poly.pdbx_strand_id
1 'polypeptide(L)'
;MKIGIISINAHTKVLNFASPLHSYAFQQFLKMHGYDSVIIDYKPNYYGQYNPRHPLFYQLSHPMKNKKKQRAALKKWLKLFIPRQIRFDKFQRFIDKYYITTDECYNENTLDTNDLGLDCYICATDVIWKCNKKAGFDRGFFLACDSMKGKYKIAYAASRGPVVELEEDKRKTFIEYISQFQNISIREKSFGEYIKRISGIETTHVLDPVLLHDKSFYEPIIQRPKRKKGYVLLYVVMESAIPLIELAVDFAKEHDLEVIELSENLA
;
A
#
# COMPACT_ATOMS: atom_id res chain seq x y z
N MET A 1 11.00 -2.46 23.81
CA MET A 1 11.34 -1.84 22.50
C MET A 1 10.05 -1.44 21.82
N LYS A 2 9.90 -0.14 21.57
CA LYS A 2 8.74 0.43 20.87
C LYS A 2 9.06 0.54 19.38
N ILE A 3 8.18 0.01 18.53
CA ILE A 3 8.41 -0.08 17.08
C ILE A 3 7.40 0.79 16.35
N GLY A 4 7.89 1.64 15.45
CA GLY A 4 7.06 2.37 14.48
C GLY A 4 7.06 1.68 13.12
N ILE A 5 5.88 1.49 12.54
CA ILE A 5 5.72 0.90 11.21
C ILE A 5 5.27 2.00 10.25
N ILE A 6 6.02 2.21 9.16
CA ILE A 6 5.58 3.04 8.04
C ILE A 6 5.26 2.14 6.85
N SER A 7 4.06 2.30 6.29
CA SER A 7 3.56 1.50 5.17
C SER A 7 2.64 2.32 4.26
N ILE A 8 2.38 1.83 3.06
CA ILE A 8 1.26 2.31 2.24
C ILE A 8 -0.01 1.69 2.81
N ASN A 9 -0.80 2.47 3.54
CA ASN A 9 -1.99 1.98 4.23
C ASN A 9 -3.23 2.87 4.00
N ALA A 10 -3.55 3.77 4.95
CA ALA A 10 -4.77 4.58 4.92
C ALA A 10 -4.75 5.68 3.85
N HIS A 11 -3.60 6.30 3.58
CA HIS A 11 -3.47 7.44 2.68
C HIS A 11 -3.02 7.00 1.28
N THR A 12 -3.93 6.39 0.53
CA THR A 12 -3.70 6.00 -0.87
C THR A 12 -4.66 6.72 -1.81
N LYS A 13 -4.22 7.01 -3.05
CA LYS A 13 -5.13 7.58 -4.06
C LYS A 13 -6.18 6.58 -4.54
N VAL A 14 -5.87 5.30 -4.44
CA VAL A 14 -6.76 4.19 -4.78
C VAL A 14 -6.95 3.34 -3.54
N LEU A 15 -8.20 3.14 -3.15
CA LEU A 15 -8.53 2.27 -2.03
C LEU A 15 -8.32 0.81 -2.45
N ASN A 16 -7.12 0.30 -2.19
CA ASN A 16 -6.73 -1.07 -2.42
C ASN A 16 -6.89 -1.88 -1.13
N PHE A 17 -7.63 -2.97 -1.17
CA PHE A 17 -7.87 -3.82 0.01
C PHE A 17 -6.59 -4.50 0.54
N ALA A 18 -5.59 -4.72 -0.30
CA ALA A 18 -4.34 -5.32 0.12
C ALA A 18 -3.59 -4.42 1.12
N SER A 19 -3.59 -3.10 0.88
CA SER A 19 -2.84 -2.15 1.72
C SER A 19 -3.23 -2.20 3.21
N PRO A 20 -4.51 -2.12 3.61
CA PRO A 20 -4.86 -2.29 5.02
C PRO A 20 -4.63 -3.72 5.53
N LEU A 21 -4.76 -4.73 4.70
CA LEU A 21 -4.61 -6.11 5.15
C LEU A 21 -3.16 -6.46 5.49
N HIS A 22 -2.19 -6.06 4.66
CA HIS A 22 -0.78 -6.35 4.95
C HIS A 22 -0.27 -5.58 6.18
N SER A 23 -0.70 -4.33 6.39
CA SER A 23 -0.32 -3.56 7.58
C SER A 23 -0.91 -4.17 8.86
N TYR A 24 -2.16 -4.60 8.82
CA TYR A 24 -2.78 -5.36 9.91
C TYR A 24 -2.03 -6.65 10.21
N ALA A 25 -1.79 -7.48 9.20
CA ALA A 25 -1.10 -8.75 9.36
C ALA A 25 0.29 -8.55 9.97
N PHE A 26 1.05 -7.57 9.49
CA PHE A 26 2.39 -7.30 10.02
C PHE A 26 2.38 -6.80 11.46
N GLN A 27 1.48 -5.87 11.80
CA GLN A 27 1.35 -5.39 13.18
C GLN A 27 0.96 -6.51 14.14
N GLN A 28 0.02 -7.38 13.75
CA GLN A 28 -0.38 -8.53 14.57
C GLN A 28 0.74 -9.58 14.67
N PHE A 29 1.52 -9.79 13.62
CA PHE A 29 2.70 -10.66 13.67
C PHE A 29 3.68 -10.18 14.72
N LEU A 30 4.02 -8.89 14.73
CA LEU A 30 4.90 -8.32 15.75
C LEU A 30 4.32 -8.46 17.16
N LYS A 31 3.03 -8.21 17.34
CA LYS A 31 2.34 -8.36 18.61
C LYS A 31 2.37 -9.81 19.14
N MET A 32 2.14 -10.78 18.26
CA MET A 32 2.20 -12.22 18.62
C MET A 32 3.60 -12.65 19.07
N HIS A 33 4.65 -11.94 18.62
CA HIS A 33 6.03 -12.17 19.03
C HIS A 33 6.47 -11.27 20.20
N GLY A 34 5.53 -10.61 20.88
CA GLY A 34 5.82 -9.82 22.10
C GLY A 34 6.38 -8.42 21.83
N TYR A 35 6.28 -7.91 20.62
CA TYR A 35 6.73 -6.56 20.27
C TYR A 35 5.58 -5.55 20.38
N ASP A 36 5.84 -4.42 21.04
CA ASP A 36 4.95 -3.27 21.07
C ASP A 36 5.16 -2.43 19.80
N SER A 37 4.13 -2.31 18.97
CA SER A 37 4.25 -1.63 17.67
C SER A 37 3.07 -0.72 17.39
N VAL A 38 3.36 0.42 16.76
CA VAL A 38 2.38 1.41 16.31
C VAL A 38 2.56 1.66 14.80
N ILE A 39 1.48 1.69 14.06
CA ILE A 39 1.50 2.13 12.67
C ILE A 39 1.52 3.65 12.66
N ILE A 40 2.56 4.23 12.09
CA ILE A 40 2.65 5.68 11.91
C ILE A 40 1.66 6.07 10.82
N ASP A 41 0.68 6.92 11.18
CA ASP A 41 -0.27 7.46 10.22
C ASP A 41 0.46 8.45 9.30
N TYR A 42 0.99 7.92 8.18
CA TYR A 42 1.89 8.63 7.29
C TYR A 42 1.22 8.95 5.96
N LYS A 43 1.16 10.25 5.64
CA LYS A 43 0.64 10.77 4.37
C LYS A 43 1.75 11.43 3.55
N PRO A 44 2.21 10.82 2.45
CA PRO A 44 3.22 11.40 1.58
C PRO A 44 2.88 12.81 1.09
N ASN A 45 3.86 13.72 1.09
CA ASN A 45 3.69 15.11 0.65
C ASN A 45 3.16 15.24 -0.79
N TYR A 46 3.54 14.31 -1.68
CA TYR A 46 3.09 14.35 -3.07
C TYR A 46 1.60 13.99 -3.27
N TYR A 47 0.91 13.55 -2.23
CA TYR A 47 -0.55 13.43 -2.27
C TYR A 47 -1.24 14.79 -2.12
N GLY A 48 -0.56 15.78 -1.51
CA GLY A 48 -1.07 17.12 -1.33
C GLY A 48 -2.45 17.14 -0.66
N GLN A 49 -3.35 17.92 -1.23
CA GLN A 49 -4.73 18.04 -0.73
C GLN A 49 -5.67 16.95 -1.26
N TYR A 50 -5.15 15.90 -1.94
CA TYR A 50 -6.00 14.82 -2.42
C TYR A 50 -6.68 14.11 -1.25
N ASN A 51 -8.01 14.06 -1.31
CA ASN A 51 -8.82 13.32 -0.35
C ASN A 51 -9.59 12.23 -1.10
N PRO A 52 -9.33 10.94 -0.83
CA PRO A 52 -10.02 9.83 -1.51
C PRO A 52 -11.52 9.79 -1.24
N ARG A 53 -11.97 10.37 -0.12
CA ARG A 53 -13.40 10.52 0.18
C ARG A 53 -14.06 11.57 -0.71
N HIS A 54 -13.33 12.64 -1.06
CA HIS A 54 -13.84 13.77 -1.83
C HIS A 54 -12.94 14.13 -3.02
N PRO A 55 -12.66 13.19 -3.95
CA PRO A 55 -11.76 13.43 -5.06
C PRO A 55 -12.25 14.50 -6.04
N LEU A 56 -13.55 14.84 -6.02
CA LEU A 56 -14.14 15.88 -6.84
C LEU A 56 -13.53 17.25 -6.55
N PHE A 57 -13.33 17.61 -5.29
CA PHE A 57 -12.75 18.91 -4.92
C PHE A 57 -11.35 19.06 -5.50
N TYR A 58 -10.57 18.00 -5.50
CA TYR A 58 -9.25 18.00 -6.13
C TYR A 58 -9.35 18.18 -7.66
N GLN A 59 -10.30 17.53 -8.32
CA GLN A 59 -10.52 17.68 -9.77
C GLN A 59 -11.02 19.07 -10.16
N LEU A 60 -11.81 19.71 -9.32
CA LEU A 60 -12.30 21.08 -9.55
C LEU A 60 -11.16 22.11 -9.40
N SER A 61 -10.29 21.95 -8.42
CA SER A 61 -9.11 22.80 -8.22
C SER A 61 -7.98 22.53 -9.20
N HIS A 62 -7.97 21.34 -9.86
CA HIS A 62 -6.98 20.94 -10.86
C HIS A 62 -7.66 20.52 -12.16
N PRO A 63 -8.24 21.47 -12.94
CA PRO A 63 -9.04 21.15 -14.11
C PRO A 63 -8.18 20.54 -15.22
N MET A 64 -8.76 19.55 -15.90
CA MET A 64 -8.11 18.92 -17.04
C MET A 64 -8.09 19.87 -18.24
N LYS A 65 -7.01 19.86 -19.04
CA LYS A 65 -6.90 20.64 -20.28
C LYS A 65 -8.04 20.32 -21.28
N ASN A 66 -8.49 19.06 -21.31
CA ASN A 66 -9.57 18.62 -22.19
C ASN A 66 -10.93 18.69 -21.45
N LYS A 67 -11.74 19.72 -21.79
CA LYS A 67 -13.07 19.95 -21.21
C LYS A 67 -14.05 18.77 -21.36
N LYS A 68 -13.98 18.02 -22.48
CA LYS A 68 -14.84 16.84 -22.73
C LYS A 68 -14.47 15.72 -21.74
N LYS A 69 -13.18 15.44 -21.57
CA LYS A 69 -12.70 14.46 -20.58
C LYS A 69 -13.06 14.87 -19.15
N GLN A 70 -12.95 16.14 -18.81
CA GLN A 70 -13.32 16.64 -17.49
C GLN A 70 -14.83 16.46 -17.22
N ARG A 71 -15.71 16.80 -18.18
CA ARG A 71 -17.17 16.60 -18.03
C ARG A 71 -17.51 15.11 -17.87
N ALA A 72 -16.87 14.23 -18.62
CA ALA A 72 -17.05 12.77 -18.48
C ALA A 72 -16.60 12.28 -17.09
N ALA A 73 -15.44 12.74 -16.61
CA ALA A 73 -14.95 12.42 -15.27
C ALA A 73 -15.89 12.90 -14.17
N LEU A 74 -16.44 14.11 -14.28
CA LEU A 74 -17.42 14.64 -13.32
C LEU A 74 -18.73 13.82 -13.33
N LYS A 75 -19.26 13.48 -14.50
CA LYS A 75 -20.45 12.60 -14.61
C LYS A 75 -20.20 11.23 -13.98
N LYS A 76 -19.07 10.60 -14.30
CA LYS A 76 -18.67 9.31 -13.70
C LYS A 76 -18.54 9.44 -12.18
N TRP A 77 -17.95 10.53 -11.72
CA TRP A 77 -17.79 10.78 -10.29
C TRP A 77 -19.15 10.90 -9.56
N LEU A 78 -20.08 11.68 -10.11
CA LEU A 78 -21.43 11.83 -9.53
C LEU A 78 -22.17 10.47 -9.47
N LYS A 79 -22.11 9.68 -10.54
CA LYS A 79 -22.72 8.34 -10.60
C LYS A 79 -22.14 7.42 -9.51
N LEU A 80 -20.85 7.52 -9.23
CA LEU A 80 -20.13 6.64 -8.31
C LEU A 80 -19.97 7.23 -6.91
N PHE A 81 -20.57 8.38 -6.62
CA PHE A 81 -20.41 9.07 -5.34
C PHE A 81 -20.77 8.17 -4.14
N ILE A 82 -22.00 7.67 -4.11
CA ILE A 82 -22.49 6.81 -3.00
C ILE A 82 -21.68 5.52 -2.87
N PRO A 83 -21.45 4.72 -3.94
CA PRO A 83 -20.60 3.53 -3.85
C PRO A 83 -19.20 3.83 -3.30
N ARG A 84 -18.60 4.95 -3.69
CA ARG A 84 -17.28 5.35 -3.18
C ARG A 84 -17.29 5.75 -1.71
N GLN A 85 -18.32 6.45 -1.24
CA GLN A 85 -18.46 6.74 0.19
C GLN A 85 -18.58 5.45 1.00
N ILE A 86 -19.44 4.53 0.58
CA ILE A 86 -19.60 3.22 1.25
C ILE A 86 -18.26 2.47 1.27
N ARG A 87 -17.52 2.48 0.15
CA ARG A 87 -16.21 1.83 0.07
C ARG A 87 -15.22 2.48 1.03
N PHE A 88 -15.11 3.81 1.01
CA PHE A 88 -14.23 4.56 1.90
C PHE A 88 -14.55 4.26 3.37
N ASP A 89 -15.82 4.33 3.76
CA ASP A 89 -16.25 4.10 5.14
C ASP A 89 -15.99 2.64 5.61
N LYS A 90 -16.02 1.67 4.68
CA LYS A 90 -15.61 0.29 5.00
C LYS A 90 -14.13 0.17 5.28
N PHE A 91 -13.29 0.83 4.49
CA PHE A 91 -11.84 0.85 4.70
C PHE A 91 -11.51 1.55 6.01
N GLN A 92 -12.10 2.72 6.26
CA GLN A 92 -11.87 3.47 7.49
C GLN A 92 -12.27 2.68 8.73
N ARG A 93 -13.46 2.06 8.73
CA ARG A 93 -13.90 1.19 9.83
C ARG A 93 -12.97 0.01 10.09
N PHE A 94 -12.35 -0.55 9.03
CA PHE A 94 -11.35 -1.60 9.21
C PHE A 94 -10.12 -1.05 9.93
N ILE A 95 -9.60 0.08 9.49
CA ILE A 95 -8.45 0.74 10.11
C ILE A 95 -8.75 1.10 11.56
N ASP A 96 -9.84 1.80 11.83
CA ASP A 96 -10.24 2.25 13.17
C ASP A 96 -10.41 1.07 14.15
N LYS A 97 -10.84 -0.09 13.66
CA LYS A 97 -11.11 -1.26 14.49
C LYS A 97 -9.87 -2.10 14.77
N TYR A 98 -8.96 -2.20 13.81
CA TYR A 98 -7.92 -3.22 13.84
C TYR A 98 -6.50 -2.69 13.95
N TYR A 99 -6.27 -1.40 13.67
CA TYR A 99 -4.94 -0.81 13.80
C TYR A 99 -4.71 -0.19 15.16
N ILE A 100 -3.46 -0.22 15.58
CA ILE A 100 -2.92 0.67 16.60
C ILE A 100 -2.07 1.68 15.84
N THR A 101 -2.57 2.92 15.75
CA THR A 101 -1.92 4.01 14.99
C THR A 101 -1.42 5.10 15.92
N THR A 102 -0.55 5.95 15.41
CA THR A 102 -0.26 7.24 16.06
C THR A 102 -1.51 8.12 16.10
N ASP A 103 -1.61 8.99 17.11
CA ASP A 103 -2.75 9.90 17.27
C ASP A 103 -2.76 10.99 16.18
N GLU A 104 -1.60 11.37 15.68
CA GLU A 104 -1.42 12.39 14.66
C GLU A 104 -1.04 11.77 13.31
N CYS A 105 -1.42 12.47 12.22
CA CYS A 105 -1.02 12.16 10.86
C CYS A 105 0.27 12.90 10.50
N TYR A 106 1.26 12.17 10.06
CA TYR A 106 2.61 12.69 9.74
C TYR A 106 2.86 12.72 8.24
N ASN A 107 3.81 13.55 7.86
CA ASN A 107 4.45 13.59 6.54
C ASN A 107 5.96 13.76 6.71
N GLU A 108 6.73 13.83 5.63
CA GLU A 108 8.19 13.99 5.71
C GLU A 108 8.60 15.18 6.60
N ASN A 109 7.95 16.35 6.43
CA ASN A 109 8.34 17.56 7.15
C ASN A 109 8.04 17.47 8.64
N THR A 110 6.88 16.91 8.99
CA THR A 110 6.52 16.74 10.41
C THR A 110 7.33 15.65 11.07
N LEU A 111 7.74 14.60 10.36
CA LEU A 111 8.66 13.58 10.86
C LEU A 111 10.09 14.10 11.02
N ASP A 112 10.49 15.16 10.33
CA ASP A 112 11.81 15.76 10.57
C ASP A 112 11.90 16.44 11.94
N THR A 113 10.79 16.97 12.43
CA THR A 113 10.76 17.81 13.66
C THR A 113 10.18 17.10 14.89
N ASN A 114 9.46 15.97 14.71
CA ASN A 114 8.81 15.28 15.82
C ASN A 114 9.49 13.93 16.09
N ASP A 115 10.17 13.81 17.21
CA ASP A 115 10.63 12.51 17.73
C ASP A 115 9.43 11.78 18.37
N LEU A 116 9.06 10.65 17.78
CA LEU A 116 7.94 9.83 18.25
C LEU A 116 8.29 8.97 19.49
N GLY A 117 9.50 9.08 20.03
CA GLY A 117 9.95 8.30 21.17
C GLY A 117 10.03 6.79 20.89
N LEU A 118 10.27 6.41 19.62
CA LEU A 118 10.37 5.03 19.19
C LEU A 118 11.84 4.57 19.15
N ASP A 119 12.07 3.30 19.47
CA ASP A 119 13.40 2.69 19.49
C ASP A 119 13.81 2.18 18.11
N CYS A 120 12.82 1.69 17.34
CA CYS A 120 13.00 1.05 16.05
C CYS A 120 11.94 1.52 15.07
N TYR A 121 12.33 1.71 13.82
CA TYR A 121 11.43 1.99 12.71
C TYR A 121 11.49 0.87 11.67
N ILE A 122 10.33 0.44 11.19
CA ILE A 122 10.21 -0.57 10.13
C ILE A 122 9.42 0.02 8.98
N CYS A 123 10.01 0.07 7.79
CA CYS A 123 9.21 0.27 6.59
C CYS A 123 8.75 -1.09 6.05
N ALA A 124 7.45 -1.25 5.88
CA ALA A 124 6.83 -2.50 5.46
C ALA A 124 5.50 -2.19 4.79
N THR A 125 5.28 -2.69 3.76
CA THR A 125 5.64 -3.51 2.64
C THR A 125 5.08 -2.82 1.38
N ASP A 126 4.91 -3.52 0.29
CA ASP A 126 4.39 -2.98 -0.97
C ASP A 126 5.41 -2.07 -1.69
N VAL A 127 4.97 -1.32 -2.69
CA VAL A 127 5.83 -0.54 -3.60
C VAL A 127 6.28 0.78 -2.95
N ILE A 128 6.74 0.69 -1.69
CA ILE A 128 7.14 1.84 -0.87
C ILE A 128 8.42 2.53 -1.39
N TRP A 129 9.29 1.80 -2.08
CA TRP A 129 10.56 2.33 -2.60
C TRP A 129 10.49 2.76 -4.07
N LYS A 130 9.27 3.00 -4.57
CA LYS A 130 9.08 3.53 -5.93
C LYS A 130 9.53 4.99 -6.03
N CYS A 131 10.35 5.28 -7.03
CA CYS A 131 10.69 6.66 -7.36
C CYS A 131 9.49 7.34 -8.04
N ASN A 132 8.94 8.36 -7.43
CA ASN A 132 7.90 9.18 -8.03
C ASN A 132 8.53 10.09 -9.10
N LYS A 133 7.88 10.19 -10.27
CA LYS A 133 8.40 10.99 -11.40
C LYS A 133 8.62 12.47 -11.08
N LYS A 134 7.85 13.04 -10.15
CA LYS A 134 7.92 14.48 -9.78
C LYS A 134 8.59 14.71 -8.43
N ALA A 135 8.33 13.86 -7.45
CA ALA A 135 8.79 14.03 -6.09
C ALA A 135 10.07 13.24 -5.75
N GLY A 136 10.52 12.36 -6.65
CA GLY A 136 11.65 11.48 -6.38
C GLY A 136 11.30 10.35 -5.40
N PHE A 137 12.24 10.00 -4.55
CA PHE A 137 12.04 9.06 -3.45
C PHE A 137 11.42 9.77 -2.25
N ASP A 138 10.53 9.08 -1.56
CA ASP A 138 9.87 9.58 -0.34
C ASP A 138 10.72 9.20 0.88
N ARG A 139 11.23 10.19 1.62
CA ARG A 139 12.10 9.97 2.77
C ARG A 139 11.43 9.21 3.91
N GLY A 140 10.13 9.38 4.08
CA GLY A 140 9.38 8.64 5.11
C GLY A 140 9.41 7.14 4.87
N PHE A 141 9.19 6.69 3.64
CA PHE A 141 9.29 5.27 3.28
C PHE A 141 10.71 4.71 3.32
N PHE A 142 11.73 5.57 3.25
CA PHE A 142 13.12 5.18 3.46
C PHE A 142 13.60 5.38 4.90
N LEU A 143 12.71 5.76 5.81
CA LEU A 143 13.06 6.07 7.21
C LEU A 143 14.21 7.07 7.31
N ALA A 144 14.29 8.01 6.36
CA ALA A 144 15.38 8.96 6.21
C ALA A 144 15.02 10.36 6.74
N CYS A 145 13.95 10.47 7.52
CA CYS A 145 13.58 11.70 8.22
C CYS A 145 14.53 11.99 9.40
N ASP A 146 14.69 13.25 9.75
CA ASP A 146 15.69 13.68 10.73
C ASP A 146 15.47 13.11 12.12
N SER A 147 14.22 12.99 12.58
CA SER A 147 13.89 12.35 13.87
C SER A 147 14.23 10.87 13.96
N MET A 148 14.48 10.22 12.82
CA MET A 148 14.83 8.81 12.74
C MET A 148 16.35 8.56 12.67
N LYS A 149 17.16 9.63 12.72
CA LYS A 149 18.62 9.49 12.73
C LYS A 149 19.09 8.77 14.00
N GLY A 150 20.00 7.82 13.83
CA GLY A 150 20.56 7.03 14.95
C GLY A 150 19.60 5.97 15.51
N LYS A 151 18.37 5.86 15.02
CA LYS A 151 17.42 4.81 15.42
C LYS A 151 17.67 3.53 14.63
N TYR A 152 17.21 2.39 15.16
CA TYR A 152 17.29 1.12 14.45
C TYR A 152 16.28 1.07 13.31
N LYS A 153 16.73 0.68 12.11
CA LYS A 153 15.91 0.72 10.88
C LYS A 153 15.87 -0.63 10.20
N ILE A 154 14.68 -1.10 9.89
CA ILE A 154 14.45 -2.36 9.19
C ILE A 154 13.57 -2.10 7.97
N ALA A 155 13.88 -2.75 6.85
CA ALA A 155 12.96 -2.89 5.74
C ALA A 155 12.39 -4.31 5.71
N TYR A 156 11.07 -4.45 5.79
CA TYR A 156 10.41 -5.75 5.70
C TYR A 156 9.60 -5.88 4.42
N ALA A 157 9.94 -6.87 3.60
CA ALA A 157 9.27 -7.17 2.34
C ALA A 157 9.11 -5.92 1.44
N ALA A 158 10.11 -5.02 1.47
CA ALA A 158 10.08 -3.80 0.68
C ALA A 158 10.11 -4.12 -0.82
N SER A 159 9.36 -3.35 -1.60
CA SER A 159 9.27 -3.49 -3.05
C SER A 159 9.42 -2.14 -3.75
N ARG A 160 9.87 -2.17 -4.98
CA ARG A 160 9.91 -1.02 -5.89
C ARG A 160 8.94 -1.18 -7.06
N GLY A 161 8.27 -2.31 -7.16
CA GLY A 161 7.54 -2.73 -8.34
C GLY A 161 8.47 -3.21 -9.45
N PRO A 162 8.15 -3.03 -10.73
CA PRO A 162 9.01 -3.46 -11.83
C PRO A 162 10.43 -2.91 -11.68
N VAL A 163 11.42 -3.80 -11.79
CA VAL A 163 12.83 -3.43 -11.68
C VAL A 163 13.26 -2.76 -12.98
N VAL A 164 13.39 -1.43 -12.92
CA VAL A 164 13.90 -0.61 -14.02
C VAL A 164 15.20 0.04 -13.57
N GLU A 165 16.19 0.15 -14.44
CA GLU A 165 17.45 0.82 -14.11
C GLU A 165 17.18 2.27 -13.66
N LEU A 166 17.85 2.67 -12.58
CA LEU A 166 17.83 4.04 -12.10
C LEU A 166 18.88 4.89 -12.82
N GLU A 167 18.51 6.11 -13.16
CA GLU A 167 19.47 7.14 -13.54
C GLU A 167 20.50 7.34 -12.43
N GLU A 168 21.69 7.80 -12.78
CA GLU A 168 22.84 7.77 -11.86
C GLU A 168 22.61 8.58 -10.57
N ASP A 169 22.02 9.76 -10.66
CA ASP A 169 21.68 10.60 -9.51
C ASP A 169 20.67 9.93 -8.59
N LYS A 170 19.61 9.34 -9.16
CA LYS A 170 18.62 8.57 -8.42
C LYS A 170 19.19 7.30 -7.80
N ARG A 171 20.12 6.66 -8.51
CA ARG A 171 20.81 5.48 -7.98
C ARG A 171 21.66 5.83 -6.76
N LYS A 172 22.40 6.95 -6.80
CA LYS A 172 23.19 7.43 -5.65
C LYS A 172 22.30 7.70 -4.45
N THR A 173 21.22 8.45 -4.63
CA THR A 173 20.24 8.73 -3.57
C THR A 173 19.61 7.46 -3.01
N PHE A 174 19.24 6.51 -3.88
CA PHE A 174 18.69 5.23 -3.46
C PHE A 174 19.66 4.45 -2.58
N ILE A 175 20.94 4.35 -3.00
CA ILE A 175 21.98 3.67 -2.24
C ILE A 175 22.22 4.36 -0.89
N GLU A 176 22.30 5.69 -0.86
CA GLU A 176 22.43 6.46 0.37
C GLU A 176 21.31 6.12 1.36
N TYR A 177 20.04 6.08 0.90
CA TYR A 177 18.91 5.77 1.76
C TYR A 177 18.92 4.34 2.27
N ILE A 178 19.16 3.34 1.41
CA ILE A 178 19.16 1.94 1.85
C ILE A 178 20.35 1.58 2.74
N SER A 179 21.45 2.31 2.64
CA SER A 179 22.64 2.08 3.49
C SER A 179 22.41 2.43 4.97
N GLN A 180 21.32 3.11 5.30
CA GLN A 180 20.96 3.44 6.67
C GLN A 180 20.26 2.29 7.42
N PHE A 181 19.84 1.24 6.71
CA PHE A 181 19.13 0.12 7.30
C PHE A 181 20.10 -0.91 7.89
N GLN A 182 19.81 -1.39 9.08
CA GLN A 182 20.56 -2.51 9.68
C GLN A 182 20.15 -3.85 9.06
N ASN A 183 18.89 -3.99 8.65
CA ASN A 183 18.40 -5.19 7.98
C ASN A 183 17.44 -4.82 6.85
N ILE A 184 17.65 -5.46 5.70
CA ILE A 184 16.81 -5.28 4.52
C ILE A 184 16.26 -6.62 4.09
N SER A 185 14.95 -6.76 4.11
CA SER A 185 14.27 -7.84 3.43
C SER A 185 13.35 -7.32 2.34
N ILE A 186 13.26 -8.08 1.26
CA ILE A 186 12.57 -7.70 0.03
C ILE A 186 11.59 -8.78 -0.41
N ARG A 187 10.55 -8.37 -1.12
CA ARG A 187 9.49 -9.27 -1.58
C ARG A 187 9.82 -9.97 -2.90
N GLU A 188 10.53 -9.29 -3.80
CA GLU A 188 10.89 -9.83 -5.11
C GLU A 188 12.39 -10.16 -5.18
N LYS A 189 12.72 -11.43 -5.48
CA LYS A 189 14.12 -11.89 -5.60
C LYS A 189 14.94 -11.05 -6.60
N SER A 190 14.34 -10.71 -7.73
CA SER A 190 14.99 -9.88 -8.77
C SER A 190 15.34 -8.47 -8.25
N PHE A 191 14.57 -7.94 -7.32
CA PHE A 191 14.87 -6.65 -6.70
C PHE A 191 16.06 -6.77 -5.72
N GLY A 192 16.17 -7.85 -4.98
CA GLY A 192 17.34 -8.12 -4.15
C GLY A 192 18.62 -8.25 -4.97
N GLU A 193 18.57 -8.98 -6.08
CA GLU A 193 19.69 -9.09 -7.03
C GLU A 193 20.09 -7.73 -7.60
N TYR A 194 19.11 -6.87 -7.90
CA TYR A 194 19.35 -5.50 -8.32
C TYR A 194 20.07 -4.69 -7.23
N ILE A 195 19.58 -4.71 -5.97
CA ILE A 195 20.21 -4.01 -4.84
C ILE A 195 21.65 -4.46 -4.67
N LYS A 196 21.88 -5.78 -4.62
CA LYS A 196 23.23 -6.34 -4.50
C LYS A 196 24.16 -5.86 -5.62
N ARG A 197 23.69 -5.86 -6.86
CA ARG A 197 24.47 -5.43 -8.02
C ARG A 197 24.88 -3.95 -7.96
N ILE A 198 23.99 -3.07 -7.50
CA ILE A 198 24.27 -1.62 -7.53
C ILE A 198 24.94 -1.09 -6.27
N SER A 199 24.82 -1.79 -5.13
CA SER A 199 25.28 -1.29 -3.82
C SER A 199 26.18 -2.26 -3.06
N GLY A 200 26.22 -3.53 -3.45
CA GLY A 200 26.90 -4.60 -2.69
C GLY A 200 26.12 -5.05 -1.43
N ILE A 201 24.97 -4.42 -1.11
CA ILE A 201 24.19 -4.77 0.08
C ILE A 201 23.44 -6.08 -0.15
N GLU A 202 23.61 -7.02 0.79
CA GLU A 202 22.85 -8.26 0.81
C GLU A 202 21.45 -8.04 1.39
N THR A 203 20.48 -8.74 0.80
CA THR A 203 19.08 -8.65 1.24
C THR A 203 18.51 -10.05 1.45
N THR A 204 17.53 -10.16 2.34
CA THR A 204 16.80 -11.42 2.57
C THR A 204 15.50 -11.42 1.78
N HIS A 205 15.25 -12.47 1.00
CA HIS A 205 13.97 -12.66 0.33
C HIS A 205 12.93 -13.21 1.32
N VAL A 206 11.80 -12.54 1.47
CA VAL A 206 10.74 -12.90 2.42
C VAL A 206 9.36 -12.81 1.77
N LEU A 207 8.38 -13.41 2.44
CA LEU A 207 6.98 -13.34 2.02
C LEU A 207 6.35 -11.98 2.37
N ASP A 208 5.30 -11.62 1.64
CA ASP A 208 4.40 -10.53 2.02
C ASP A 208 3.80 -10.82 3.41
N PRO A 209 3.61 -9.80 4.28
CA PRO A 209 3.06 -9.99 5.62
C PRO A 209 1.74 -10.76 5.67
N VAL A 210 0.90 -10.67 4.65
CA VAL A 210 -0.37 -11.42 4.58
C VAL A 210 -0.13 -12.93 4.62
N LEU A 211 1.02 -13.40 4.16
CA LEU A 211 1.36 -14.83 4.12
C LEU A 211 2.10 -15.31 5.38
N LEU A 212 2.30 -14.45 6.39
CA LEU A 212 2.87 -14.84 7.68
C LEU A 212 1.87 -15.56 8.61
N HIS A 213 0.61 -15.52 8.24
CA HIS A 213 -0.48 -16.10 9.00
C HIS A 213 -1.24 -17.13 8.18
N ASP A 214 -1.81 -18.10 8.87
CA ASP A 214 -2.70 -19.08 8.27
C ASP A 214 -4.15 -18.56 8.15
N LYS A 215 -5.01 -19.40 7.59
CA LYS A 215 -6.43 -19.07 7.39
C LYS A 215 -7.14 -18.76 8.71
N SER A 216 -6.80 -19.43 9.80
CA SER A 216 -7.48 -19.30 11.09
C SER A 216 -7.30 -17.89 11.68
N PHE A 217 -6.16 -17.26 11.43
CA PHE A 217 -5.89 -15.88 11.80
C PHE A 217 -6.87 -14.88 11.17
N TYR A 218 -7.28 -15.13 9.92
CA TYR A 218 -8.17 -14.23 9.19
C TYR A 218 -9.66 -14.50 9.43
N GLU A 219 -10.04 -15.68 9.93
CA GLU A 219 -11.45 -16.03 10.14
C GLU A 219 -12.26 -15.01 10.95
N PRO A 220 -11.74 -14.42 12.04
CA PRO A 220 -12.46 -13.41 12.83
C PRO A 220 -12.78 -12.11 12.07
N ILE A 221 -12.06 -11.82 10.99
CA ILE A 221 -12.26 -10.60 10.19
C ILE A 221 -13.01 -10.88 8.88
N ILE A 222 -13.19 -12.15 8.50
CA ILE A 222 -13.90 -12.54 7.28
C ILE A 222 -15.40 -12.30 7.45
N GLN A 223 -15.97 -11.53 6.53
CA GLN A 223 -17.42 -11.43 6.37
C GLN A 223 -17.82 -12.26 5.16
N ARG A 224 -18.40 -13.44 5.40
CA ARG A 224 -18.86 -14.29 4.31
C ARG A 224 -20.07 -13.66 3.62
N PRO A 225 -20.07 -13.54 2.29
CA PRO A 225 -21.25 -13.07 1.56
C PRO A 225 -22.41 -14.04 1.75
N LYS A 226 -23.61 -13.50 1.98
CA LYS A 226 -24.85 -14.30 2.05
C LYS A 226 -25.26 -14.66 0.62
N ARG A 227 -24.67 -15.71 0.06
CA ARG A 227 -25.00 -16.21 -1.28
C ARG A 227 -25.54 -17.61 -1.19
N LYS A 228 -26.54 -17.91 -2.03
CA LYS A 228 -27.16 -19.25 -2.12
C LYS A 228 -26.42 -20.16 -3.10
N LYS A 229 -25.74 -19.58 -4.09
CA LYS A 229 -25.05 -20.27 -5.18
C LYS A 229 -23.53 -20.14 -5.02
N GLY A 230 -22.80 -21.16 -5.45
CA GLY A 230 -21.35 -21.08 -5.57
C GLY A 230 -20.92 -20.05 -6.60
N TYR A 231 -19.69 -19.59 -6.56
CA TYR A 231 -19.22 -18.56 -7.48
C TYR A 231 -17.75 -18.71 -7.86
N VAL A 232 -17.42 -18.21 -9.04
CA VAL A 232 -16.06 -17.93 -9.49
C VAL A 232 -15.73 -16.48 -9.13
N LEU A 233 -14.68 -16.26 -8.36
CA LEU A 233 -14.20 -14.92 -8.08
C LEU A 233 -13.18 -14.51 -9.15
N LEU A 234 -13.52 -13.52 -9.96
CA LEU A 234 -12.64 -12.96 -10.98
C LEU A 234 -11.99 -11.68 -10.41
N TYR A 235 -10.66 -11.73 -10.22
CA TYR A 235 -9.88 -10.56 -9.80
C TYR A 235 -9.00 -10.09 -10.96
N VAL A 236 -9.33 -8.94 -11.54
CA VAL A 236 -8.65 -8.36 -12.70
C VAL A 236 -8.01 -7.03 -12.32
N VAL A 237 -6.70 -6.96 -12.42
CA VAL A 237 -5.90 -5.75 -12.14
C VAL A 237 -5.45 -5.04 -13.42
N MET A 238 -5.44 -5.74 -14.56
CA MET A 238 -4.93 -5.23 -15.84
C MET A 238 -6.01 -5.21 -16.92
N GLU A 239 -5.97 -4.23 -17.80
CA GLU A 239 -6.97 -4.06 -18.89
C GLU A 239 -6.95 -5.17 -19.95
N SER A 240 -5.90 -5.98 -20.03
CA SER A 240 -5.74 -7.03 -21.06
C SER A 240 -6.31 -8.41 -20.64
N ALA A 241 -7.33 -8.44 -19.81
CA ALA A 241 -7.83 -9.68 -19.20
C ALA A 241 -9.03 -10.32 -19.94
N ILE A 242 -9.33 -9.93 -21.19
CA ILE A 242 -10.45 -10.49 -21.95
C ILE A 242 -10.44 -12.02 -21.97
N PRO A 243 -9.33 -12.72 -22.28
CA PRO A 243 -9.31 -14.18 -22.29
C PRO A 243 -9.61 -14.80 -20.92
N LEU A 244 -9.20 -14.14 -19.82
CA LEU A 244 -9.48 -14.60 -18.45
C LEU A 244 -10.96 -14.43 -18.11
N ILE A 245 -11.60 -13.36 -18.59
CA ILE A 245 -13.03 -13.10 -18.40
C ILE A 245 -13.85 -14.18 -19.13
N GLU A 246 -13.52 -14.47 -20.38
CA GLU A 246 -14.16 -15.51 -21.18
C GLU A 246 -14.04 -16.87 -20.50
N LEU A 247 -12.82 -17.24 -20.10
CA LEU A 247 -12.57 -18.48 -19.36
C LEU A 247 -13.40 -18.57 -18.07
N ALA A 248 -13.46 -17.50 -17.29
CA ALA A 248 -14.23 -17.48 -16.04
C ALA A 248 -15.74 -17.63 -16.29
N VAL A 249 -16.26 -17.00 -17.34
CA VAL A 249 -17.67 -17.11 -17.73
C VAL A 249 -18.01 -18.51 -18.21
N ASP A 250 -17.17 -19.10 -19.04
CA ASP A 250 -17.42 -20.46 -19.58
C ASP A 250 -17.32 -21.50 -18.47
N PHE A 251 -16.32 -21.43 -17.61
CA PHE A 251 -16.20 -22.28 -16.44
C PHE A 251 -17.43 -22.17 -15.50
N ALA A 252 -17.88 -20.92 -15.26
CA ALA A 252 -19.05 -20.71 -14.41
C ALA A 252 -20.33 -21.30 -14.99
N LYS A 253 -20.51 -21.20 -16.31
CA LYS A 253 -21.66 -21.82 -17.01
C LYS A 253 -21.62 -23.34 -16.91
N GLU A 254 -20.45 -23.96 -17.16
CA GLU A 254 -20.25 -25.40 -17.11
C GLU A 254 -20.57 -25.99 -15.72
N HIS A 255 -20.23 -25.26 -14.66
CA HIS A 255 -20.36 -25.69 -13.27
C HIS A 255 -21.57 -25.11 -12.53
N ASP A 256 -22.48 -24.43 -13.21
CA ASP A 256 -23.64 -23.74 -12.63
C ASP A 256 -23.29 -22.77 -11.50
N LEU A 257 -22.25 -21.93 -11.72
CA LEU A 257 -21.75 -20.94 -10.78
C LEU A 257 -22.11 -19.51 -11.23
N GLU A 258 -22.06 -18.56 -10.27
CA GLU A 258 -22.09 -17.13 -10.56
C GLU A 258 -20.66 -16.62 -10.83
N VAL A 259 -20.50 -15.60 -11.67
CA VAL A 259 -19.23 -14.85 -11.78
C VAL A 259 -19.31 -13.60 -10.95
N ILE A 260 -18.34 -13.41 -10.05
CA ILE A 260 -18.17 -12.19 -9.28
C ILE A 260 -16.86 -11.53 -9.68
N GLU A 261 -16.93 -10.34 -10.24
CA GLU A 261 -15.75 -9.53 -10.52
C GLU A 261 -15.38 -8.70 -9.30
N LEU A 262 -14.12 -8.81 -8.86
CA LEU A 262 -13.48 -7.89 -7.95
C LEU A 262 -12.54 -6.98 -8.75
N SER A 263 -12.95 -5.74 -8.95
CA SER A 263 -12.20 -4.76 -9.75
C SER A 263 -11.91 -3.50 -8.94
N GLU A 264 -10.74 -2.90 -9.15
CA GLU A 264 -10.43 -1.56 -8.64
C GLU A 264 -11.21 -0.47 -9.37
N ASN A 265 -11.59 -0.73 -10.62
CA ASN A 265 -12.44 0.13 -11.40
C ASN A 265 -13.90 -0.18 -11.06
N LEU A 266 -14.48 0.61 -10.16
CA LEU A 266 -15.93 0.76 -10.17
C LEU A 266 -16.28 1.40 -11.52
N ALA A 267 -16.53 0.52 -12.50
CA ALA A 267 -16.89 0.90 -13.87
C ALA A 267 -18.15 1.74 -13.91
#